data_fd52a3a75c078b0a960b0571d89769f9
#
_entry.id   fd52a3a75c078b0a960b0571d89769f9
#
_cell.length_a   1.000
_cell.length_b   1.000
_cell.length_c   1.000
_cell.angle_alpha   90.00
_cell.angle_beta   90.00
_cell.angle_gamma   90.00
#
_symmetry.space_group_name_H-M   'P 1'
#
loop_
_entity.id
_entity.type
_entity.pdbx_description
1 polymer ?
#
loop_
_entity_poly.entity_id
_entity_poly.type
_entity_poly.pdbx_seq_one_letter_code
_entity_poly.pdbx_strand_id
1 'polypeptide(L)'
;IDIRQLLIPNISVFTNLTYWCLMILPIPLILYMNEIQEYRYKRIYTVPLAYASLILGGGTILQLLDISQFVQQLTYVHVGLAITIVCVIGTITVDLFKKKVYDYFPVAIGAYGLLVTAVLEMALYYIDIGLTLGTVLLVGLMFLLIMAIIKTGQDLVNTEQKERQARAAKEAQAKFLANMSHEIRTPINAVLGMDA
;
A
#
# COMPACT_ATOMS: atom_id res chain seq x y z
N ILE A 1 29.40 4.09 20.86
CA ILE A 1 28.15 4.64 21.40
C ILE A 1 27.14 4.54 20.29
N ASP A 2 26.10 3.73 20.49
CA ASP A 2 25.04 3.55 19.50
C ASP A 2 24.23 4.86 19.45
N ILE A 3 24.08 5.46 18.26
CA ILE A 3 23.32 6.70 18.02
C ILE A 3 21.90 6.61 18.63
N ARG A 4 21.35 5.40 18.75
CA ARG A 4 20.05 5.10 19.35
C ARG A 4 20.02 5.44 20.85
N GLN A 5 21.12 5.23 21.58
CA GLN A 5 21.22 5.56 23.01
C GLN A 5 21.31 7.07 23.28
N LEU A 6 21.70 7.84 22.26
CA LEU A 6 21.77 9.30 22.32
C LEU A 6 20.37 9.95 22.21
N LEU A 7 19.45 9.31 21.46
CA LEU A 7 18.10 9.82 21.24
C LEU A 7 17.11 9.37 22.33
N ILE A 8 17.28 8.15 22.85
CA ILE A 8 16.42 7.56 23.88
C ILE A 8 17.31 6.92 24.94
N PRO A 9 17.59 7.64 26.04
CA PRO A 9 18.52 7.16 27.08
C PRO A 9 18.01 5.93 27.85
N ASN A 10 16.71 5.62 27.75
CA ASN A 10 16.12 4.46 28.40
C ASN A 10 16.03 3.28 27.42
N ILE A 11 16.95 2.31 27.56
CA ILE A 11 17.04 1.10 26.74
C ILE A 11 15.72 0.31 26.70
N SER A 12 15.01 0.25 27.83
CA SER A 12 13.74 -0.46 27.93
C SER A 12 12.65 0.19 27.04
N VAL A 13 12.55 1.52 27.04
CA VAL A 13 11.60 2.25 26.18
C VAL A 13 11.91 2.03 24.71
N PHE A 14 13.20 2.07 24.34
CA PHE A 14 13.61 1.83 22.96
C PHE A 14 13.27 0.41 22.49
N THR A 15 13.54 -0.58 23.32
CA THR A 15 13.23 -1.99 23.01
C THR A 15 11.72 -2.18 22.85
N ASN A 16 10.91 -1.66 23.75
CA ASN A 16 9.45 -1.74 23.64
C ASN A 16 8.91 -1.06 22.39
N LEU A 17 9.48 0.09 22.00
CA LEU A 17 9.09 0.78 20.76
C LEU A 17 9.40 -0.05 19.51
N THR A 18 10.55 -0.73 19.50
CA THR A 18 10.91 -1.63 18.39
C THR A 18 9.90 -2.77 18.22
N TYR A 19 9.48 -3.40 19.32
CA TYR A 19 8.45 -4.45 19.27
C TYR A 19 7.09 -3.92 18.81
N TRP A 20 6.69 -2.73 19.27
CA TRP A 20 5.45 -2.10 18.79
C TRP A 20 5.49 -1.82 17.28
N CYS A 21 6.60 -1.29 16.78
CA CYS A 21 6.77 -1.07 15.33
C CYS A 21 6.63 -2.38 14.56
N LEU A 22 7.21 -3.48 15.05
CA LEU A 22 7.12 -4.79 14.42
C LEU A 22 5.69 -5.33 14.43
N MET A 23 4.95 -5.16 15.54
CA MET A 23 3.55 -5.60 15.66
C MET A 23 2.59 -4.79 14.79
N ILE A 24 2.83 -3.49 14.61
CA ILE A 24 2.00 -2.61 13.79
C ILE A 24 2.22 -2.84 12.29
N LEU A 25 3.42 -3.20 11.87
CA LEU A 25 3.82 -3.27 10.46
C LEU A 25 2.87 -4.07 9.54
N PRO A 26 2.32 -5.23 9.92
CA PRO A 26 1.40 -5.97 9.06
C PRO A 26 0.11 -5.22 8.74
N ILE A 27 -0.38 -4.37 9.66
CA ILE A 27 -1.67 -3.68 9.53
C ILE A 27 -1.68 -2.72 8.34
N PRO A 28 -0.79 -1.71 8.25
CA PRO A 28 -0.77 -0.81 7.11
C PRO A 28 -0.41 -1.52 5.81
N LEU A 29 0.43 -2.56 5.84
CA LEU A 29 0.75 -3.35 4.65
C LEU A 29 -0.51 -4.05 4.10
N ILE A 30 -1.29 -4.71 4.96
CA ILE A 30 -2.51 -5.40 4.56
C ILE A 30 -3.54 -4.40 4.01
N LEU A 31 -3.74 -3.27 4.70
CA LEU A 31 -4.68 -2.23 4.27
C LEU A 31 -4.27 -1.67 2.91
N TYR A 32 -3.00 -1.35 2.73
CA TYR A 32 -2.46 -0.84 1.47
C TYR A 32 -2.61 -1.86 0.33
N MET A 33 -2.27 -3.13 0.56
CA MET A 33 -2.44 -4.17 -0.45
C MET A 33 -3.91 -4.40 -0.81
N ASN A 34 -4.82 -4.35 0.18
CA ASN A 34 -6.25 -4.49 -0.06
C ASN A 34 -6.82 -3.32 -0.88
N GLU A 35 -6.37 -2.10 -0.64
CA GLU A 35 -6.77 -0.91 -1.40
C GLU A 35 -6.26 -0.98 -2.84
N ILE A 36 -4.98 -1.25 -3.05
CA ILE A 36 -4.38 -1.29 -4.39
C ILE A 36 -4.92 -2.43 -5.26
N GLN A 37 -5.40 -3.50 -4.63
CA GLN A 37 -6.11 -4.61 -5.25
C GLN A 37 -7.64 -4.35 -5.35
N GLU A 38 -8.10 -3.10 -5.15
CA GLU A 38 -9.51 -2.70 -5.27
C GLU A 38 -10.46 -3.54 -4.42
N TYR A 39 -10.04 -3.90 -3.20
CA TYR A 39 -10.80 -4.71 -2.23
C TYR A 39 -11.26 -6.09 -2.72
N ARG A 40 -10.66 -6.60 -3.83
CA ARG A 40 -11.01 -7.90 -4.42
C ARG A 40 -10.81 -9.08 -3.46
N TYR A 41 -9.83 -8.97 -2.55
CA TYR A 41 -9.43 -10.02 -1.62
C TYR A 41 -9.75 -9.66 -0.16
N LYS A 42 -10.71 -8.77 0.09
CA LYS A 42 -11.08 -8.28 1.42
C LYS A 42 -11.27 -9.41 2.44
N ARG A 43 -11.94 -10.51 2.06
CA ARG A 43 -12.17 -11.66 2.95
C ARG A 43 -10.89 -12.38 3.35
N ILE A 44 -9.92 -12.49 2.44
CA ILE A 44 -8.63 -13.12 2.71
C ILE A 44 -7.83 -12.26 3.68
N TYR A 45 -7.81 -10.95 3.47
CA TYR A 45 -7.09 -10.01 4.31
C TYR A 45 -7.71 -9.77 5.70
N THR A 46 -8.97 -10.16 5.91
CA THR A 46 -9.62 -10.06 7.23
C THR A 46 -8.91 -10.92 8.27
N VAL A 47 -8.42 -12.11 7.89
CA VAL A 47 -7.75 -13.04 8.82
C VAL A 47 -6.44 -12.46 9.37
N PRO A 48 -5.43 -12.12 8.54
CA PRO A 48 -4.18 -11.54 9.04
C PRO A 48 -4.40 -10.20 9.73
N LEU A 49 -5.37 -9.38 9.28
CA LEU A 49 -5.69 -8.10 9.93
C LEU A 49 -6.25 -8.30 11.35
N ALA A 50 -7.21 -9.23 11.51
CA ALA A 50 -7.77 -9.56 12.83
C ALA A 50 -6.69 -10.11 13.77
N TYR A 51 -5.84 -11.01 13.27
CA TYR A 51 -4.74 -11.57 14.04
C TYR A 51 -3.73 -10.49 14.47
N ALA A 52 -3.29 -9.65 13.54
CA ALA A 52 -2.35 -8.55 13.85
C ALA A 52 -2.94 -7.55 14.86
N SER A 53 -4.22 -7.21 14.73
CA SER A 53 -4.92 -6.33 15.68
C SER A 53 -5.04 -6.95 17.07
N LEU A 54 -5.30 -8.27 17.15
CA LEU A 54 -5.38 -9.01 18.39
C LEU A 54 -4.02 -9.08 19.10
N ILE A 55 -2.94 -9.38 18.36
CA ILE A 55 -1.57 -9.40 18.91
C ILE A 55 -1.15 -8.03 19.38
N LEU A 56 -1.43 -6.98 18.60
CA LEU A 56 -1.07 -5.60 18.99
C LEU A 56 -1.82 -5.19 20.27
N GLY A 57 -3.15 -5.34 20.32
CA GLY A 57 -3.95 -4.96 21.47
C GLY A 57 -3.72 -5.87 22.67
N GLY A 58 -3.84 -7.18 22.49
CA GLY A 58 -3.64 -8.19 23.54
C GLY A 58 -2.21 -8.20 24.09
N GLY A 59 -1.22 -8.16 23.17
CA GLY A 59 0.19 -8.12 23.55
C GLY A 59 0.56 -6.88 24.35
N THR A 60 0.03 -5.73 23.98
CA THR A 60 0.23 -4.48 24.73
C THR A 60 -0.40 -4.57 26.13
N ILE A 61 -1.61 -5.11 26.25
CA ILE A 61 -2.27 -5.29 27.54
C ILE A 61 -1.47 -6.26 28.44
N LEU A 62 -1.01 -7.39 27.91
CA LEU A 62 -0.19 -8.36 28.64
C LEU A 62 1.12 -7.75 29.13
N GLN A 63 1.76 -6.90 28.35
CA GLN A 63 2.96 -6.15 28.73
C GLN A 63 2.67 -5.14 29.84
N LEU A 64 1.55 -4.39 29.75
CA LEU A 64 1.17 -3.39 30.77
C LEU A 64 0.79 -4.01 32.11
N LEU A 65 0.26 -5.24 32.09
CA LEU A 65 -0.07 -6.01 33.29
C LEU A 65 1.12 -6.81 33.86
N ASP A 66 2.31 -6.68 33.27
CA ASP A 66 3.53 -7.45 33.61
C ASP A 66 3.33 -8.98 33.57
N ILE A 67 2.34 -9.47 32.82
CA ILE A 67 2.06 -10.90 32.67
C ILE A 67 3.03 -11.55 31.68
N SER A 68 3.35 -10.86 30.58
CA SER A 68 4.24 -11.36 29.53
C SER A 68 5.01 -10.21 28.88
N GLN A 69 6.32 -10.39 28.78
CA GLN A 69 7.18 -9.40 28.08
C GLN A 69 7.07 -9.56 26.56
N PHE A 70 7.25 -8.46 25.82
CA PHE A 70 7.22 -8.48 24.34
C PHE A 70 8.16 -9.49 23.69
N VAL A 71 9.34 -9.71 24.30
CA VAL A 71 10.28 -10.74 23.83
C VAL A 71 9.67 -12.13 23.80
N GLN A 72 8.88 -12.49 24.82
CA GLN A 72 8.19 -13.77 24.89
C GLN A 72 7.05 -13.90 23.87
N GLN A 73 6.49 -12.75 23.46
CA GLN A 73 5.41 -12.67 22.48
C GLN A 73 5.91 -12.71 21.03
N LEU A 74 7.22 -12.57 20.81
CA LEU A 74 7.82 -12.45 19.47
C LEU A 74 7.48 -13.62 18.55
N THR A 75 7.40 -14.85 19.09
CA THR A 75 6.98 -16.03 18.31
C THR A 75 5.58 -15.86 17.73
N TYR A 76 4.65 -15.30 18.49
CA TYR A 76 3.27 -15.05 17.99
C TYR A 76 3.26 -13.94 16.93
N VAL A 77 4.13 -12.92 17.07
CA VAL A 77 4.30 -11.88 16.05
C VAL A 77 4.83 -12.47 14.74
N HIS A 78 5.83 -13.36 14.81
CA HIS A 78 6.36 -14.07 13.65
C HIS A 78 5.30 -14.96 12.96
N VAL A 79 4.43 -15.62 13.72
CA VAL A 79 3.29 -16.36 13.14
C VAL A 79 2.35 -15.41 12.38
N GLY A 80 2.02 -14.24 12.94
CA GLY A 80 1.20 -13.24 12.26
C GLY A 80 1.84 -12.69 10.98
N LEU A 81 3.16 -12.44 11.01
CA LEU A 81 3.92 -12.07 9.82
C LEU A 81 3.88 -13.17 8.76
N ALA A 82 4.08 -14.44 9.14
CA ALA A 82 4.03 -15.58 8.22
C ALA A 82 2.64 -15.69 7.55
N ILE A 83 1.55 -15.57 8.31
CA ILE A 83 0.18 -15.55 7.77
C ILE A 83 0.01 -14.39 6.77
N THR A 84 0.49 -13.20 7.11
CA THR A 84 0.44 -12.03 6.23
C THR A 84 1.21 -12.27 4.93
N ILE A 85 2.44 -12.82 5.02
CA ILE A 85 3.28 -13.18 3.87
C ILE A 85 2.54 -14.13 2.93
N VAL A 86 1.97 -15.20 3.47
CA VAL A 86 1.24 -16.21 2.68
C VAL A 86 0.02 -15.58 1.99
N CYS A 87 -0.75 -14.74 2.69
CA CYS A 87 -1.91 -14.07 2.13
C CYS A 87 -1.52 -13.08 1.01
N VAL A 88 -0.48 -12.26 1.22
CA VAL A 88 -0.03 -11.26 0.23
C VAL A 88 0.55 -11.96 -1.00
N ILE A 89 1.43 -12.94 -0.84
CA ILE A 89 1.97 -13.71 -1.96
C ILE A 89 0.85 -14.42 -2.72
N GLY A 90 -0.09 -15.07 -2.01
CA GLY A 90 -1.20 -15.77 -2.62
C GLY A 90 -2.07 -14.85 -3.48
N THR A 91 -2.43 -13.67 -2.97
CA THR A 91 -3.27 -12.71 -3.72
C THR A 91 -2.55 -12.11 -4.92
N ILE A 92 -1.25 -11.75 -4.80
CA ILE A 92 -0.44 -11.25 -5.92
C ILE A 92 -0.29 -12.35 -6.98
N THR A 93 -0.07 -13.61 -6.57
CA THR A 93 0.05 -14.75 -7.51
C THR A 93 -1.24 -14.97 -8.28
N VAL A 94 -2.40 -14.91 -7.62
CA VAL A 94 -3.71 -15.00 -8.29
C VAL A 94 -3.90 -13.86 -9.27
N ASP A 95 -3.51 -12.63 -8.92
CA ASP A 95 -3.58 -11.48 -9.81
C ASP A 95 -2.60 -11.60 -11.00
N LEU A 96 -1.45 -12.25 -10.81
CA LEU A 96 -0.51 -12.54 -11.90
C LEU A 96 -1.16 -13.45 -12.93
N PHE A 97 -1.80 -14.54 -12.51
CA PHE A 97 -2.52 -15.44 -13.43
C PHE A 97 -3.70 -14.74 -14.13
N LYS A 98 -4.37 -13.81 -13.44
CA LYS A 98 -5.47 -13.01 -14.01
C LYS A 98 -5.00 -11.80 -14.82
N LYS A 99 -3.69 -11.59 -14.97
CA LYS A 99 -3.05 -10.43 -15.63
C LYS A 99 -3.42 -9.08 -15.02
N LYS A 100 -3.94 -9.05 -13.79
CA LYS A 100 -4.32 -7.84 -13.06
C LYS A 100 -3.17 -7.21 -12.27
N VAL A 101 -2.07 -7.93 -12.08
CA VAL A 101 -0.87 -7.43 -11.40
C VAL A 101 -0.23 -6.26 -12.14
N TYR A 102 -0.44 -6.15 -13.46
CA TYR A 102 0.12 -5.06 -14.26
C TYR A 102 -0.39 -3.67 -13.86
N ASP A 103 -1.59 -3.60 -13.28
CA ASP A 103 -2.18 -2.34 -12.81
C ASP A 103 -1.40 -1.75 -11.63
N TYR A 104 -0.70 -2.59 -10.85
CA TYR A 104 0.09 -2.19 -9.69
C TYR A 104 1.48 -2.86 -9.63
N PHE A 105 2.05 -3.19 -10.79
CA PHE A 105 3.29 -3.95 -10.92
C PHE A 105 4.46 -3.44 -10.07
N PRO A 106 4.77 -2.12 -10.00
CA PRO A 106 5.82 -1.63 -9.13
C PRO A 106 5.59 -1.98 -7.65
N VAL A 107 4.35 -1.86 -7.17
CA VAL A 107 3.99 -2.19 -5.79
C VAL A 107 4.12 -3.68 -5.52
N ALA A 108 3.74 -4.52 -6.48
CA ALA A 108 3.91 -5.98 -6.35
C ALA A 108 5.39 -6.35 -6.18
N ILE A 109 6.31 -5.74 -6.96
CA ILE A 109 7.75 -5.92 -6.80
C ILE A 109 8.22 -5.44 -5.42
N GLY A 110 7.77 -4.25 -4.99
CA GLY A 110 8.07 -3.70 -3.66
C GLY A 110 7.60 -4.62 -2.53
N ALA A 111 6.39 -5.16 -2.64
CA ALA A 111 5.84 -6.10 -1.68
C ALA A 111 6.66 -7.40 -1.62
N TYR A 112 7.04 -7.99 -2.76
CA TYR A 112 7.93 -9.15 -2.76
C TYR A 112 9.28 -8.84 -2.10
N GLY A 113 9.88 -7.67 -2.36
CA GLY A 113 11.12 -7.25 -1.72
C GLY A 113 10.98 -7.17 -0.19
N LEU A 114 9.91 -6.55 0.30
CA LEU A 114 9.61 -6.50 1.74
C LEU A 114 9.40 -7.91 2.33
N LEU A 115 8.68 -8.79 1.64
CA LEU A 115 8.42 -10.14 2.14
C LEU A 115 9.69 -10.99 2.19
N VAL A 116 10.60 -10.85 1.22
CA VAL A 116 11.91 -11.52 1.24
C VAL A 116 12.74 -11.04 2.43
N THR A 117 12.79 -9.73 2.67
CA THR A 117 13.52 -9.17 3.84
C THR A 117 12.88 -9.58 5.16
N ALA A 118 11.54 -9.70 5.23
CA ALA A 118 10.84 -10.18 6.42
C ALA A 118 11.19 -11.65 6.74
N VAL A 119 11.22 -12.52 5.73
CA VAL A 119 11.63 -13.93 5.91
C VAL A 119 13.11 -14.02 6.32
N LEU A 120 13.96 -13.20 5.71
CA LEU A 120 15.39 -13.15 6.07
C LEU A 120 15.59 -12.66 7.50
N GLU A 121 14.89 -11.63 7.94
CA GLU A 121 14.93 -11.13 9.32
C GLU A 121 14.51 -12.22 10.32
N MET A 122 13.41 -12.95 10.04
CA MET A 122 12.97 -14.07 10.87
C MET A 122 14.05 -15.18 10.93
N ALA A 123 14.65 -15.53 9.79
CA ALA A 123 15.70 -16.56 9.75
C ALA A 123 16.92 -16.14 10.57
N LEU A 124 17.40 -14.91 10.42
CA LEU A 124 18.55 -14.36 11.14
C LEU A 124 18.29 -14.31 12.66
N TYR A 125 17.08 -14.00 13.08
CA TYR A 125 16.68 -14.04 14.48
C TYR A 125 16.85 -15.44 15.09
N TYR A 126 16.36 -16.49 14.41
CA TYR A 126 16.46 -17.87 14.92
C TYR A 126 17.85 -18.48 14.83
N ILE A 127 18.73 -17.95 13.96
CA ILE A 127 20.15 -18.38 13.85
C ILE A 127 21.05 -17.64 14.87
N ASP A 128 20.49 -16.65 15.59
CA ASP A 128 21.19 -15.84 16.59
C ASP A 128 22.44 -15.10 16.04
N ILE A 129 22.33 -14.64 14.80
CA ILE A 129 23.34 -13.76 14.19
C ILE A 129 23.05 -12.36 14.73
N GLY A 130 23.76 -11.92 15.76
CA GLY A 130 23.67 -10.66 16.53
C GLY A 130 23.36 -9.34 15.81
N LEU A 131 22.52 -9.38 14.77
CA LEU A 131 21.97 -8.22 14.10
C LEU A 131 20.84 -7.60 14.94
N THR A 132 20.75 -6.29 14.93
CA THR A 132 19.66 -5.60 15.61
C THR A 132 18.34 -5.88 14.92
N LEU A 133 17.33 -6.29 15.70
CA LEU A 133 15.98 -6.58 15.24
C LEU A 133 15.43 -5.42 14.39
N GLY A 134 14.88 -5.74 13.21
CA GLY A 134 14.24 -4.79 12.30
C GLY A 134 15.17 -4.15 11.27
N THR A 135 16.49 -4.41 11.30
CA THR A 135 17.44 -3.74 10.38
C THR A 135 17.25 -4.17 8.93
N VAL A 136 17.10 -5.46 8.68
CA VAL A 136 16.90 -6.01 7.33
C VAL A 136 15.50 -5.68 6.83
N LEU A 137 14.51 -5.72 7.72
CA LEU A 137 13.13 -5.37 7.42
C LEU A 137 12.98 -3.90 6.98
N LEU A 138 13.76 -3.00 7.59
CA LEU A 138 13.79 -1.58 7.23
C LEU A 138 14.21 -1.38 5.76
N VAL A 139 15.19 -2.16 5.26
CA VAL A 139 15.61 -2.10 3.84
C VAL A 139 14.44 -2.50 2.93
N GLY A 140 13.72 -3.57 3.27
CA GLY A 140 12.53 -4.00 2.52
C GLY A 140 11.42 -2.95 2.53
N LEU A 141 11.20 -2.30 3.68
CA LEU A 141 10.21 -1.24 3.81
C LEU A 141 10.56 -0.02 2.95
N MET A 142 11.82 0.41 2.96
CA MET A 142 12.31 1.49 2.09
C MET A 142 12.12 1.14 0.60
N PHE A 143 12.41 -0.10 0.23
CA PHE A 143 12.20 -0.57 -1.14
C PHE A 143 10.70 -0.54 -1.54
N LEU A 144 9.81 -1.01 -0.67
CA LEU A 144 8.37 -0.92 -0.91
C LEU A 144 7.90 0.53 -1.06
N LEU A 145 8.37 1.45 -0.19
CA LEU A 145 8.02 2.87 -0.26
C LEU A 145 8.46 3.51 -1.58
N ILE A 146 9.67 3.22 -2.04
CA ILE A 146 10.17 3.71 -3.35
C ILE A 146 9.26 3.22 -4.47
N MET A 147 8.89 1.94 -4.48
CA MET A 147 8.01 1.37 -5.51
C MET A 147 6.58 1.93 -5.43
N ALA A 148 6.09 2.23 -4.24
CA ALA A 148 4.79 2.89 -4.04
C ALA A 148 4.80 4.34 -4.56
N ILE A 149 5.88 5.09 -4.35
CA ILE A 149 6.06 6.44 -4.89
C ILE A 149 6.08 6.42 -6.42
N ILE A 150 6.80 5.47 -7.03
CA ILE A 150 6.84 5.29 -8.48
C ILE A 150 5.43 5.04 -9.02
N LYS A 151 4.66 4.15 -8.40
CA LYS A 151 3.28 3.85 -8.80
C LYS A 151 2.38 5.08 -8.68
N THR A 152 2.45 5.79 -7.56
CA THR A 152 1.65 7.02 -7.35
C THR A 152 1.99 8.09 -8.38
N GLY A 153 3.26 8.26 -8.72
CA GLY A 153 3.70 9.17 -9.78
C GLY A 153 3.14 8.80 -11.16
N GLN A 154 3.16 7.52 -11.50
CA GLN A 154 2.56 7.02 -12.75
C GLN A 154 1.05 7.26 -12.80
N ASP A 155 0.34 7.01 -11.70
CA ASP A 155 -1.11 7.23 -11.62
C ASP A 155 -1.47 8.71 -11.74
N LEU A 156 -0.69 9.61 -11.13
CA LEU A 156 -0.88 11.05 -11.25
C LEU A 156 -0.73 11.52 -12.70
N VAL A 157 0.35 11.12 -13.38
CA VAL A 157 0.58 11.46 -14.80
C VAL A 157 -0.55 10.93 -15.68
N ASN A 158 -0.97 9.68 -15.47
CA ASN A 158 -2.06 9.08 -16.25
C ASN A 158 -3.40 9.81 -16.01
N THR A 159 -3.66 10.24 -14.79
CA THR A 159 -4.88 11.00 -14.44
C THR A 159 -4.88 12.37 -15.10
N GLU A 160 -3.76 13.10 -15.04
CA GLU A 160 -3.61 14.39 -15.73
C GLU A 160 -3.82 14.26 -17.24
N GLN A 161 -3.25 13.23 -17.87
CA GLN A 161 -3.42 12.99 -19.29
C GLN A 161 -4.90 12.75 -19.65
N LYS A 162 -5.62 11.93 -18.88
CA LYS A 162 -7.05 11.68 -19.06
C LYS A 162 -7.87 12.96 -18.91
N GLU A 163 -7.57 13.79 -17.92
CA GLU A 163 -8.25 15.06 -17.72
C GLU A 163 -8.01 16.03 -18.89
N ARG A 164 -6.76 16.14 -19.38
CA ARG A 164 -6.43 16.98 -20.55
C ARG A 164 -7.19 16.51 -21.78
N GLN A 165 -7.24 15.20 -22.04
CA GLN A 165 -8.00 14.64 -23.16
C GLN A 165 -9.50 14.93 -23.03
N ALA A 166 -10.07 14.76 -21.83
CA ALA A 166 -11.47 15.05 -21.58
C ALA A 166 -11.82 16.54 -21.77
N ARG A 167 -10.93 17.46 -21.37
CA ARG A 167 -11.10 18.91 -21.60
C ARG A 167 -11.04 19.25 -23.09
N ALA A 168 -10.04 18.74 -23.80
CA ALA A 168 -9.91 18.95 -25.25
C ALA A 168 -11.13 18.41 -26.02
N ALA A 169 -11.66 17.24 -25.64
CA ALA A 169 -12.87 16.70 -26.25
C ALA A 169 -14.11 17.58 -26.00
N LYS A 170 -14.27 18.10 -24.78
CA LYS A 170 -15.38 19.04 -24.45
C LYS A 170 -15.24 20.35 -25.23
N GLU A 171 -14.07 20.92 -25.36
CA GLU A 171 -13.82 22.14 -26.15
C GLU A 171 -14.12 21.92 -27.63
N ALA A 172 -13.67 20.80 -28.21
CA ALA A 172 -13.98 20.43 -29.58
C ALA A 172 -15.49 20.27 -29.82
N GLN A 173 -16.19 19.61 -28.87
CA GLN A 173 -17.64 19.45 -28.93
C GLN A 173 -18.39 20.81 -28.85
N ALA A 174 -17.96 21.69 -27.95
CA ALA A 174 -18.55 23.03 -27.82
C ALA A 174 -18.34 23.85 -29.10
N LYS A 175 -17.14 23.83 -29.68
CA LYS A 175 -16.83 24.50 -30.95
C LYS A 175 -17.66 23.94 -32.11
N PHE A 176 -17.80 22.59 -32.16
CA PHE A 176 -18.63 21.95 -33.19
C PHE A 176 -20.10 22.38 -33.08
N LEU A 177 -20.67 22.38 -31.89
CA LEU A 177 -22.05 22.84 -31.66
C LEU A 177 -22.26 24.32 -32.02
N ALA A 178 -21.29 25.19 -31.66
CA ALA A 178 -21.32 26.59 -32.02
C ALA A 178 -21.30 26.80 -33.54
N ASN A 179 -20.42 26.10 -34.26
CA ASN A 179 -20.33 26.16 -35.71
C ASN A 179 -21.63 25.63 -36.37
N MET A 180 -22.15 24.48 -35.91
CA MET A 180 -23.40 23.90 -36.38
C MET A 180 -24.58 24.85 -36.20
N SER A 181 -24.68 25.52 -35.04
CA SER A 181 -25.71 26.51 -34.77
C SER A 181 -25.65 27.68 -35.76
N HIS A 182 -24.47 28.13 -36.12
CA HIS A 182 -24.26 29.16 -37.14
C HIS A 182 -24.66 28.68 -38.54
N GLU A 183 -24.19 27.49 -38.92
CA GLU A 183 -24.48 26.89 -40.23
C GLU A 183 -25.97 26.57 -40.42
N ILE A 184 -26.70 26.22 -39.37
CA ILE A 184 -28.15 25.98 -39.41
C ILE A 184 -28.92 27.29 -39.43
N ARG A 185 -28.50 28.35 -38.70
CA ARG A 185 -29.19 29.63 -38.65
C ARG A 185 -29.22 30.34 -40.00
N THR A 186 -28.12 30.26 -40.78
CA THR A 186 -28.01 30.93 -42.07
C THR A 186 -29.08 30.46 -43.07
N PRO A 187 -29.28 29.16 -43.37
CA PRO A 187 -30.31 28.72 -44.28
C PRO A 187 -31.73 28.94 -43.71
N ILE A 188 -31.94 28.81 -42.38
CA ILE A 188 -33.23 29.09 -41.77
C ILE A 188 -33.64 30.55 -41.96
N ASN A 189 -32.72 31.49 -41.73
CA ASN A 189 -33.01 32.91 -41.93
C ASN A 189 -33.25 33.24 -43.42
N ALA A 190 -32.59 32.54 -44.34
CA ALA A 190 -32.79 32.69 -45.77
C ALA A 190 -34.21 32.23 -46.17
N VAL A 191 -34.70 31.11 -45.63
CA VAL A 191 -36.04 30.60 -45.88
C VAL A 191 -37.12 31.53 -45.29
N LEU A 192 -36.95 31.98 -44.05
CA LEU A 192 -37.86 32.90 -43.39
C LEU A 192 -37.89 34.33 -44.02
N GLY A 193 -36.78 34.75 -44.65
CA GLY A 193 -36.75 36.06 -45.35
C GLY A 193 -37.27 36.01 -46.78
N MET A 194 -37.60 34.83 -47.31
CA MET A 194 -38.24 34.70 -48.65
C MET A 194 -39.77 34.73 -48.58
N ASP A 195 -40.33 34.65 -47.40
CA ASP A 195 -41.80 34.70 -47.16
C ASP A 195 -42.28 36.12 -46.79
N ALA A 196 -41.47 37.16 -46.92
CA ALA A 196 -41.80 38.56 -46.73
C ALA A 196 -41.63 39.36 -48.04
#